data_a494edf2596b33eea7751ae894a1519f
#
_entry.id   a494edf2596b33eea7751ae894a1519f
#
_cell.length_a   1.000
_cell.length_b   1.000
_cell.length_c   1.000
_cell.angle_alpha   90.00
_cell.angle_beta   90.00
_cell.angle_gamma   90.00
#
_symmetry.space_group_name_H-M   'P 1'
#
loop_
_entity.id
_entity.type
_entity.pdbx_description
1 polymer ?
#
loop_
_entity_poly.entity_id
_entity_poly.type
_entity_poly.pdbx_seq_one_letter_code
_entity_poly.pdbx_strand_id
1 'polypeptide(L)' 'MDTRQRIELDPAVMGGRPCIRGTRVTVSTLIGLLAAGHERDEILSLYPYITAEDITAALSYAAWRLDEH' A
#
# COMPACT_ATOMS: atom_id res chain seq x y z
N MET A 1 15.73 -0.62 -4.79
CA MET A 1 14.69 0.40 -5.07
C MET A 1 14.13 0.92 -3.76
N ASP A 2 13.94 2.22 -3.68
CA ASP A 2 13.33 2.82 -2.50
C ASP A 2 11.84 2.46 -2.46
N THR A 3 11.39 1.82 -1.39
CA THR A 3 9.98 1.44 -1.24
C THR A 3 9.04 2.64 -1.27
N ARG A 4 9.53 3.82 -0.85
CA ARG A 4 8.70 5.03 -0.88
C ARG A 4 8.39 5.49 -2.30
N GLN A 5 9.15 5.07 -3.30
CA GLN A 5 8.85 5.39 -4.68
C GLN A 5 7.62 4.66 -5.19
N ARG A 6 7.20 3.60 -4.53
CA ARG A 6 5.99 2.85 -4.87
C ARG A 6 4.74 3.44 -4.24
N ILE A 7 4.91 4.39 -3.32
CA ILE A 7 3.80 5.02 -2.61
C ILE A 7 3.65 6.45 -3.10
N GLU A 8 2.43 6.82 -3.44
CA GLU A 8 2.12 8.14 -3.98
C GLU A 8 1.11 8.86 -3.11
N LEU A 9 1.35 10.14 -2.89
CA LEU A 9 0.45 11.03 -2.15
C LEU A 9 -0.01 12.11 -3.11
N ASP A 10 -1.08 11.85 -3.83
CA ASP A 10 -1.64 12.78 -4.80
C ASP A 10 -2.98 13.29 -4.28
N PRO A 11 -3.11 14.62 -4.03
CA PRO A 11 -4.38 15.16 -3.52
C PRO A 11 -5.58 14.86 -4.42
N ALA A 12 -5.35 14.62 -5.70
CA ALA A 12 -6.40 14.29 -6.65
C ALA A 12 -6.82 12.82 -6.60
N VAL A 13 -6.10 11.98 -5.85
CA VAL A 13 -6.35 10.55 -5.78
C VAL A 13 -6.69 10.18 -4.34
N MET A 14 -7.88 9.64 -4.13
CA MET A 14 -8.36 9.17 -2.82
C MET A 14 -8.18 10.20 -1.70
N GLY A 15 -8.34 11.49 -2.03
CA GLY A 15 -8.25 12.58 -1.05
C GLY A 15 -6.85 12.76 -0.48
N GLY A 16 -5.82 12.40 -1.22
CA GLY A 16 -4.43 12.54 -0.78
C GLY A 16 -3.93 11.41 0.10
N ARG A 17 -4.71 10.34 0.26
CA ARG A 17 -4.27 9.19 1.05
C ARG A 17 -3.11 8.49 0.34
N PRO A 18 -2.16 7.91 1.10
CA PRO A 18 -1.08 7.14 0.49
C PRO A 18 -1.64 5.97 -0.31
N CYS A 19 -1.27 5.89 -1.56
CA CYS A 19 -1.72 4.84 -2.48
C CYS A 19 -0.51 4.19 -3.15
N ILE A 20 -0.71 2.97 -3.62
CA ILE A 20 0.27 2.35 -4.52
C ILE A 20 0.30 3.18 -5.80
N ARG A 21 1.49 3.59 -6.21
CA ARG A 21 1.68 4.48 -7.36
C ARG A 21 0.95 3.97 -8.60
N GLY A 22 0.21 4.86 -9.23
CA GLY A 22 -0.55 4.54 -10.43
C GLY A 22 -1.87 3.83 -10.18
N THR A 23 -2.27 3.68 -8.92
CA THR A 23 -3.53 2.99 -8.58
C THR A 23 -4.33 3.82 -7.58
N ARG A 24 -5.53 3.33 -7.26
CA ARG A 24 -6.34 3.86 -6.16
C ARG A 24 -6.36 2.92 -4.96
N VAL A 25 -5.42 1.98 -4.93
CA VAL A 25 -5.31 1.05 -3.80
C VAL A 25 -4.52 1.74 -2.71
N THR A 26 -5.18 2.04 -1.59
CA THR A 26 -4.55 2.76 -0.48
C THR A 26 -3.70 1.81 0.35
N VAL A 27 -2.67 2.37 0.98
CA VAL A 27 -1.85 1.64 1.93
C VAL A 27 -2.73 1.06 3.05
N SER A 28 -3.68 1.85 3.55
CA SER A 28 -4.56 1.40 4.64
C SER A 28 -5.43 0.21 4.22
N THR A 29 -5.86 0.15 2.95
CA THR A 29 -6.62 -0.99 2.45
C THR A 29 -5.78 -2.26 2.53
N LEU A 30 -4.53 -2.20 2.08
CA LEU A 30 -3.65 -3.36 2.12
C LEU A 30 -3.34 -3.79 3.55
N ILE A 31 -3.05 -2.83 4.42
CA ILE A 31 -2.80 -3.12 5.83
C ILE A 31 -4.03 -3.75 6.47
N GLY A 32 -5.22 -3.21 6.18
CA GLY A 32 -6.47 -3.74 6.71
C GLY A 32 -6.74 -5.17 6.28
N LEU A 33 -6.46 -5.50 5.02
CA LEU A 33 -6.62 -6.86 4.52
C LEU A 33 -5.67 -7.83 5.22
N LEU A 34 -4.42 -7.44 5.39
CA LEU A 34 -3.45 -8.26 6.13
C LEU A 34 -3.87 -8.44 7.58
N ALA A 35 -4.36 -7.37 8.22
CA ALA A 35 -4.84 -7.43 9.60
C ALA A 35 -6.05 -8.34 9.74
N ALA A 36 -6.87 -8.46 8.70
CA ALA A 36 -8.04 -9.33 8.69
C ALA A 36 -7.68 -10.79 8.41
N GLY A 37 -6.40 -11.10 8.17
CA GLY A 37 -5.92 -12.46 7.97
C GLY A 37 -5.79 -12.90 6.52
N HIS A 38 -5.99 -11.98 5.58
CA HIS A 38 -5.79 -12.32 4.16
C HIS A 38 -4.31 -12.49 3.87
N GLU A 39 -3.99 -13.52 3.10
CA GLU A 39 -2.62 -13.75 2.67
C GLU A 39 -2.27 -12.87 1.47
N ARG A 40 -0.97 -12.70 1.22
CA ARG A 40 -0.51 -11.90 0.09
C ARG A 40 -1.08 -12.39 -1.23
N ASP A 41 -1.13 -13.70 -1.44
CA ASP A 41 -1.65 -14.28 -2.68
C ASP A 41 -3.11 -13.91 -2.89
N GLU A 42 -3.90 -13.90 -1.82
CA GLU A 42 -5.31 -13.48 -1.90
C GLU A 42 -5.41 -12.01 -2.30
N ILE A 43 -4.58 -11.17 -1.71
CA ILE A 43 -4.58 -9.73 -2.00
C ILE A 43 -4.19 -9.50 -3.46
N LEU A 44 -3.19 -10.21 -3.96
CA LEU A 44 -2.78 -10.09 -5.35
C LEU A 44 -3.86 -10.58 -6.31
N SER A 45 -4.69 -11.54 -5.88
CA SER A 45 -5.84 -11.96 -6.68
C SER A 45 -6.92 -10.88 -6.74
N LEU A 46 -7.13 -10.16 -5.62
CA LEU A 46 -8.10 -9.06 -5.57
C LEU A 46 -7.63 -7.85 -6.39
N TYR A 47 -6.34 -7.59 -6.41
CA TYR A 47 -5.74 -6.45 -7.10
C TYR A 47 -4.63 -6.94 -8.03
N PRO A 48 -4.99 -7.53 -9.18
CA PRO A 48 -3.98 -8.17 -10.05
C PRO A 48 -3.00 -7.19 -10.69
N TYR A 49 -3.24 -5.91 -10.55
CA TYR A 49 -2.35 -4.87 -11.10
C TYR A 49 -1.33 -4.36 -10.08
N ILE A 50 -1.31 -4.91 -8.86
CA ILE A 50 -0.23 -4.62 -7.90
C ILE A 50 0.66 -5.85 -7.76
N THR A 51 1.82 -5.65 -7.14
CA THR A 51 2.83 -6.71 -6.98
C THR A 51 3.09 -6.99 -5.51
N ALA A 52 3.79 -8.10 -5.23
CA ALA A 52 4.20 -8.42 -3.87
C ALA A 52 5.10 -7.31 -3.29
N GLU A 53 5.92 -6.70 -4.13
CA GLU A 53 6.76 -5.57 -3.71
C GLU A 53 5.93 -4.37 -3.29
N ASP A 54 4.77 -4.17 -3.92
CA ASP A 54 3.86 -3.09 -3.54
C ASP A 54 3.31 -3.33 -2.12
N ILE A 55 2.98 -4.57 -1.79
CA ILE A 55 2.50 -4.92 -0.45
C ILE A 55 3.61 -4.66 0.58
N THR A 56 4.83 -5.08 0.26
CA THR A 56 5.98 -4.82 1.13
C THR A 56 6.20 -3.32 1.31
N ALA A 57 6.08 -2.55 0.22
CA ALA A 57 6.21 -1.09 0.29
C ALA A 57 5.14 -0.47 1.19
N ALA A 58 3.91 -0.97 1.12
CA ALA A 58 2.83 -0.49 1.97
C ALA A 58 3.14 -0.74 3.46
N LEU A 59 3.63 -1.94 3.78
CA LEU A 59 4.02 -2.28 5.14
C LEU A 59 5.17 -1.39 5.62
N SER A 60 6.17 -1.19 4.79
CA SER A 60 7.32 -0.34 5.12
C SER A 60 6.90 1.10 5.34
N TYR A 61 6.01 1.60 4.49
CA TYR A 61 5.49 2.96 4.63
C TYR A 61 4.73 3.12 5.93
N ALA A 62 3.87 2.17 6.26
CA ALA A 62 3.09 2.20 7.50
C ALA A 62 4.01 2.19 8.73
N ALA A 63 5.02 1.33 8.72
CA ALA A 63 5.99 1.27 9.81
C ALA A 63 6.73 2.59 9.98
N TRP A 64 7.15 3.18 8.86
CA TRP A 64 7.84 4.47 8.87
C TRP A 64 6.96 5.56 9.46
N ARG A 65 5.68 5.60 9.07
CA ARG A 65 4.74 6.62 9.54
C ARG A 65 4.47 6.51 11.04
N LEU A 66 4.44 5.28 11.55
CA LEU A 66 4.18 5.03 12.97
C LEU A 66 5.41 5.29 13.85
N ASP A 67 6.56 5.45 13.25
CA ASP A 67 7.84 5.63 13.94
C ASP A 67 8.20 7.11 14.13
N GLU A 68 7.23 7.95 14.31
CA GLU A 68 7.38 9.37 14.67
C GLU A 68 8.21 10.19 13.70
N HIS A 69 7.85 10.16 12.44
CA HIS A 69 8.50 11.01 11.45
C HIS A 69 7.71 12.27 11.17
#